data_2ad0cb48a861cd00ce464a4dc7992c1b
#
_entry.id   2ad0cb48a861cd00ce464a4dc7992c1b
#
_cell.length_a   1.000
_cell.length_b   1.000
_cell.length_c   1.000
_cell.angle_alpha   90.00
_cell.angle_beta   90.00
_cell.angle_gamma   90.00
#
_symmetry.space_group_name_H-M   'P 1'
#
loop_
_entity.id
_entity.type
_entity.pdbx_description
1 polymer ?
#
loop_
_entity_poly.entity_id
_entity_poly.type
_entity_poly.pdbx_seq_one_letter_code
_entity_poly.pdbx_strand_id
1 'polypeptide(L)'
;EGRIPQRGTVEEIFSRPHNSRVARIVGIESILPGEILAVEEGMATIAVHGQRLTAVAPPDFPRSVHVCIRGENVTLQKGTPHLESSRNRLAGTIRWITPEGPLVRIGIDCGFELTSLVTRSASIELGLTVDDPVTATIKASAIHLVPR
;
A
#
# COMPACT_ATOMS: atom_id res chain seq x y z
N GLU A 1 -22.30 -2.23 13.48
CA GLU A 1 -21.40 -1.90 13.49
C GLU A 1 -20.82 -2.12 13.38
N GLY A 2 -21.01 -2.35 13.22
CA GLY A 2 -20.00 -2.25 13.17
C GLY A 2 -19.57 -2.05 12.98
N ARG A 3 -19.14 -1.89 13.22
CA ARG A 3 -18.34 -1.48 12.92
C ARG A 3 -17.30 -1.92 13.05
N ILE A 4 -16.98 -2.28 12.59
CA ILE A 4 -16.04 -2.38 12.52
C ILE A 4 -15.35 -2.14 12.91
N PRO A 5 -15.29 -2.29 13.31
CA PRO A 5 -14.51 -1.85 13.59
C PRO A 5 -13.96 -1.82 13.87
N GLN A 6 -13.66 -1.93 14.31
CA GLN A 6 -13.03 -1.41 14.42
C GLN A 6 -12.01 -1.59 14.72
N ARG A 7 -11.59 -1.94 14.78
CA ARG A 7 -10.67 -1.50 14.73
C ARG A 7 -10.48 -0.33 14.30
N GLY A 8 -10.35 0.44 14.76
CA GLY A 8 -10.28 1.61 14.47
C GLY A 8 -10.22 1.86 13.33
N THR A 9 -10.66 1.70 13.26
CA THR A 9 -10.36 1.31 12.24
C THR A 9 -10.75 2.08 11.12
N VAL A 10 -10.70 1.51 10.02
CA VAL A 10 -10.93 2.10 8.74
C VAL A 10 -12.30 2.73 8.67
N GLU A 11 -13.29 2.13 9.30
CA GLU A 11 -14.64 2.68 9.23
C GLU A 11 -14.77 4.04 9.86
N GLU A 12 -14.05 4.29 10.93
CA GLU A 12 -14.15 5.57 11.57
C GLU A 12 -13.56 6.68 10.75
N ILE A 13 -12.53 6.36 9.98
CA ILE A 13 -11.89 7.34 9.13
C ILE A 13 -12.77 7.71 7.96
N PHE A 14 -13.55 6.79 7.47
CA PHE A 14 -14.29 6.97 6.23
C PHE A 14 -15.76 7.13 6.49
N SER A 15 -16.12 8.24 7.13
CA SER A 15 -17.51 8.54 7.38
C SER A 15 -18.20 9.29 6.25
N ARG A 16 -17.42 9.81 5.29
CA ARG A 16 -17.98 10.58 4.20
C ARG A 16 -18.33 9.68 3.02
N PRO A 17 -19.28 10.09 2.16
CA PRO A 17 -19.75 9.18 1.09
C PRO A 17 -18.69 8.66 0.17
N HIS A 18 -17.75 9.52 -0.27
CA HIS A 18 -16.73 9.04 -1.20
C HIS A 18 -15.76 8.07 -0.52
N ASN A 19 -15.67 8.11 0.80
CA ASN A 19 -14.79 7.21 1.52
C ASN A 19 -15.46 5.86 1.80
N SER A 20 -16.78 5.77 1.64
CA SER A 20 -17.43 4.50 1.87
C SER A 20 -17.02 3.45 0.84
N ARG A 21 -16.58 3.89 -0.34
CA ARG A 21 -16.05 2.95 -1.31
C ARG A 21 -14.80 2.27 -0.80
N VAL A 22 -13.93 3.04 -0.15
CA VAL A 22 -12.71 2.49 0.42
C VAL A 22 -13.03 1.49 1.51
N ALA A 23 -14.00 1.82 2.36
CA ALA A 23 -14.37 0.94 3.45
C ALA A 23 -14.90 -0.41 2.97
N ARG A 24 -15.38 -0.48 1.73
CA ARG A 24 -15.90 -1.74 1.20
C ARG A 24 -14.82 -2.65 0.64
N ILE A 25 -13.61 -2.15 0.44
CA ILE A 25 -12.53 -2.95 -0.10
C ILE A 25 -11.88 -3.69 1.05
N VAL A 26 -11.99 -5.01 1.03
CA VAL A 26 -11.49 -5.85 2.11
C VAL A 26 -9.98 -5.93 2.04
N GLY A 27 -9.33 -5.89 3.20
CA GLY A 27 -7.88 -6.10 3.28
C GLY A 27 -7.03 -4.90 3.02
N ILE A 28 -7.64 -3.72 2.92
CA ILE A 28 -6.86 -2.49 2.74
C ILE A 28 -6.08 -2.21 4.02
N GLU A 29 -4.76 -2.12 3.88
CA GLU A 29 -3.89 -1.83 5.01
C GLU A 29 -3.30 -0.43 4.94
N SER A 30 -3.16 0.13 3.74
CA SER A 30 -2.57 1.45 3.58
C SER A 30 -3.47 2.28 2.68
N ILE A 31 -3.82 3.48 3.15
CA ILE A 31 -4.64 4.42 2.41
C ILE A 31 -3.94 5.76 2.48
N LEU A 32 -3.54 6.28 1.32
CA LEU A 32 -2.68 7.45 1.27
C LEU A 32 -3.27 8.48 0.32
N PRO A 33 -3.23 9.77 0.70
CA PRO A 33 -3.66 10.81 -0.25
C PRO A 33 -2.65 10.94 -1.36
N GLY A 34 -3.12 11.08 -2.57
CA GLY A 34 -2.27 11.22 -3.72
C GLY A 34 -2.83 12.17 -4.74
N GLU A 35 -1.97 12.58 -5.65
CA GLU A 35 -2.32 13.49 -6.72
C GLU A 35 -1.86 12.90 -8.04
N ILE A 36 -2.79 12.72 -8.98
CA ILE A 36 -2.42 12.20 -10.29
C ILE A 36 -1.72 13.29 -11.07
N LEU A 37 -0.51 13.01 -11.51
CA LEU A 37 0.29 13.96 -12.27
C LEU A 37 0.07 13.81 -13.76
N ALA A 38 -0.12 12.58 -14.23
CA ALA A 38 -0.30 12.32 -15.65
C ALA A 38 -0.92 10.95 -15.82
N VAL A 39 -1.67 10.77 -16.91
CA VAL A 39 -2.20 9.47 -17.30
C VAL A 39 -1.83 9.24 -18.75
N GLU A 40 -1.13 8.13 -19.01
CA GLU A 40 -0.72 7.77 -20.36
C GLU A 40 -1.01 6.29 -20.59
N GLU A 41 -1.80 6.01 -21.60
CA GLU A 41 -2.11 4.64 -21.97
C GLU A 41 -2.67 3.83 -20.81
N GLY A 42 -3.56 4.47 -20.04
CA GLY A 42 -4.21 3.80 -18.93
C GLY A 42 -3.37 3.70 -17.67
N MET A 43 -2.17 4.27 -17.67
CA MET A 43 -1.28 4.25 -16.50
C MET A 43 -1.14 5.64 -15.93
N ALA A 44 -1.47 5.76 -14.66
CA ALA A 44 -1.39 7.05 -13.95
C ALA A 44 -0.10 7.11 -13.16
N THR A 45 0.53 8.28 -13.19
CA THR A 45 1.66 8.59 -12.30
C THR A 45 1.10 9.44 -11.17
N ILE A 46 1.32 9.01 -9.94
CA ILE A 46 0.70 9.61 -8.77
C ILE A 46 1.77 10.05 -7.79
N ALA A 47 1.65 11.29 -7.31
CA ALA A 47 2.53 11.81 -6.28
C ALA A 47 1.95 11.46 -4.92
N VAL A 48 2.72 10.79 -4.07
CA VAL A 48 2.33 10.41 -2.73
C VAL A 48 3.49 10.75 -1.81
N HIS A 49 3.32 11.77 -0.97
CA HIS A 49 4.34 12.17 0.02
C HIS A 49 5.75 12.27 -0.58
N GLY A 50 5.86 12.90 -1.74
CA GLY A 50 7.17 13.09 -2.37
C GLY A 50 7.67 11.91 -3.17
N GLN A 51 6.97 10.79 -3.15
CA GLN A 51 7.29 9.63 -3.95
C GLN A 51 6.37 9.57 -5.14
N ARG A 52 6.74 8.77 -6.14
CA ARG A 52 5.90 8.58 -7.31
C ARG A 52 5.53 7.13 -7.43
N LEU A 53 4.23 6.89 -7.62
CA LEU A 53 3.69 5.56 -7.82
C LEU A 53 3.00 5.50 -9.15
N THR A 54 2.95 4.31 -9.74
CA THR A 54 2.25 4.08 -10.99
C THR A 54 1.09 3.13 -10.72
N ALA A 55 -0.08 3.47 -11.23
CA ALA A 55 -1.27 2.64 -11.08
C ALA A 55 -2.12 2.71 -12.33
N VAL A 56 -2.99 1.73 -12.50
CA VAL A 56 -3.93 1.74 -13.62
C VAL A 56 -5.05 2.72 -13.31
N ALA A 57 -5.37 3.59 -14.27
CA ALA A 57 -6.45 4.56 -14.11
C ALA A 57 -7.03 4.93 -15.46
N PRO A 58 -8.35 5.21 -15.53
CA PRO A 58 -8.95 5.72 -16.77
C PRO A 58 -8.44 7.12 -17.06
N PRO A 59 -8.50 7.55 -18.33
CA PRO A 59 -7.91 8.84 -18.73
C PRO A 59 -8.48 10.05 -18.01
N ASP A 60 -9.76 10.03 -17.66
CA ASP A 60 -10.41 11.19 -17.07
C ASP A 60 -10.70 11.01 -15.60
N PHE A 61 -9.90 10.19 -14.93
CA PHE A 61 -10.05 9.98 -13.49
C PHE A 61 -9.74 11.27 -12.73
N PRO A 62 -10.43 11.56 -11.62
CA PRO A 62 -10.15 12.78 -10.85
C PRO A 62 -8.70 12.83 -10.40
N ARG A 63 -8.15 14.05 -10.33
CA ARG A 63 -6.76 14.23 -10.01
C ARG A 63 -6.44 13.90 -8.55
N SER A 64 -7.33 14.26 -7.63
CA SER A 64 -7.13 13.98 -6.22
C SER A 64 -7.70 12.60 -5.88
N VAL A 65 -6.86 11.73 -5.33
CA VAL A 65 -7.25 10.34 -5.10
C VAL A 65 -6.78 9.86 -3.74
N HIS A 66 -7.42 8.79 -3.27
CA HIS A 66 -6.85 7.94 -2.22
C HIS A 66 -6.19 6.78 -2.91
N VAL A 67 -4.94 6.52 -2.53
CA VAL A 67 -4.19 5.37 -3.03
C VAL A 67 -4.37 4.27 -2.00
N CYS A 68 -5.02 3.18 -2.39
CA CYS A 68 -5.39 2.10 -1.47
C CYS A 68 -4.60 0.85 -1.82
N ILE A 69 -3.89 0.30 -0.83
CA ILE A 69 -2.99 -0.81 -1.04
C ILE A 69 -3.30 -1.90 -0.02
N ARG A 70 -3.50 -3.11 -0.49
CA ARG A 70 -3.66 -4.26 0.40
C ARG A 70 -2.31 -4.75 0.86
N GLY A 71 -2.21 -5.10 2.14
CA GLY A 71 -0.93 -5.56 2.67
C GLY A 71 -0.41 -6.81 1.98
N GLU A 72 -1.30 -7.68 1.56
CA GLU A 72 -0.89 -8.92 0.89
C GLU A 72 -0.25 -8.65 -0.47
N ASN A 73 -0.45 -7.46 -1.03
CA ASN A 73 0.10 -7.10 -2.33
C ASN A 73 1.42 -6.34 -2.22
N VAL A 74 1.94 -6.17 -1.01
CA VAL A 74 3.22 -5.51 -0.78
C VAL A 74 4.26 -6.60 -0.54
N THR A 75 5.16 -6.77 -1.50
CA THR A 75 6.21 -7.78 -1.43
C THR A 75 7.48 -7.14 -0.91
N LEU A 76 8.16 -7.80 0.01
CA LEU A 76 9.38 -7.28 0.60
C LEU A 76 10.58 -8.07 0.13
N GLN A 77 11.68 -7.37 -0.14
CA GLN A 77 12.95 -7.96 -0.54
C GLN A 77 14.06 -7.27 0.21
N LYS A 78 15.10 -8.03 0.53
CA LYS A 78 16.33 -7.46 1.05
C LYS A 78 17.30 -7.31 -0.11
N GLY A 79 18.14 -6.28 -0.04
CA GLY A 79 19.16 -6.07 -1.05
C GLY A 79 18.63 -5.33 -2.26
N THR A 80 19.33 -5.48 -3.37
CA THR A 80 19.00 -4.76 -4.59
C THR A 80 17.81 -5.40 -5.29
N PRO A 81 16.77 -4.64 -5.58
CA PRO A 81 15.58 -5.21 -6.23
C PRO A 81 15.86 -5.52 -7.70
N HIS A 82 15.15 -6.51 -8.20
CA HIS A 82 15.14 -6.77 -9.63
C HIS A 82 14.32 -5.70 -10.33
N LEU A 83 14.74 -5.34 -11.53
CA LEU A 83 14.03 -4.34 -12.30
C LEU A 83 12.90 -5.01 -13.08
N GLU A 84 11.68 -4.72 -12.69
CA GLU A 84 10.49 -5.18 -13.39
C GLU A 84 9.62 -3.99 -13.67
N SER A 85 9.35 -3.74 -14.93
CA SER A 85 8.71 -2.50 -15.35
C SER A 85 7.32 -2.30 -14.81
N SER A 86 6.62 -3.38 -14.46
CA SER A 86 5.23 -3.27 -14.02
C SER A 86 5.09 -3.08 -12.51
N ARG A 87 6.19 -2.92 -11.77
CA ARG A 87 6.14 -2.84 -10.32
C ARG A 87 6.69 -1.54 -9.80
N ASN A 88 6.02 -1.04 -8.76
CA ASN A 88 6.54 0.07 -7.98
C ASN A 88 7.53 -0.47 -6.98
N ARG A 89 8.67 0.19 -6.84
CA ARG A 89 9.72 -0.22 -5.90
C ARG A 89 10.02 0.93 -4.98
N LEU A 90 9.90 0.68 -3.69
CA LEU A 90 10.08 1.71 -2.69
C LEU A 90 11.12 1.24 -1.68
N ALA A 91 12.20 2.00 -1.55
CA ALA A 91 13.20 1.71 -0.53
C ALA A 91 12.66 2.15 0.81
N GLY A 92 12.79 1.30 1.81
CA GLY A 92 12.26 1.63 3.12
C GLY A 92 12.97 0.90 4.23
N THR A 93 12.50 1.14 5.44
CA THR A 93 13.05 0.55 6.65
C THR A 93 11.90 -0.05 7.45
N ILE A 94 12.09 -1.26 7.98
CA ILE A 94 11.09 -1.90 8.80
C ILE A 94 11.02 -1.19 10.14
N ARG A 95 9.82 -0.73 10.52
CA ARG A 95 9.61 -0.02 11.77
C ARG A 95 8.99 -0.88 12.85
N TRP A 96 8.11 -1.80 12.46
CA TRP A 96 7.48 -2.69 13.44
C TRP A 96 7.07 -3.98 12.76
N ILE A 97 6.96 -5.04 13.56
CA ILE A 97 6.58 -6.37 13.10
C ILE A 97 5.60 -6.93 14.13
N THR A 98 4.41 -7.30 13.68
CA THR A 98 3.37 -7.82 14.57
C THR A 98 2.89 -9.16 14.06
N PRO A 99 3.17 -10.24 14.80
CA PRO A 99 2.66 -11.56 14.41
C PRO A 99 1.15 -11.64 14.61
N GLU A 100 0.47 -12.30 13.67
CA GLU A 100 -0.97 -12.51 13.74
C GLU A 100 -1.28 -13.89 13.21
N GLY A 101 -1.22 -14.91 14.09
CA GLY A 101 -1.44 -16.28 13.69
C GLY A 101 -0.41 -16.73 12.67
N PRO A 102 -0.85 -17.26 11.52
CA PRO A 102 0.10 -17.71 10.49
C PRO A 102 0.69 -16.56 9.67
N LEU A 103 0.23 -15.34 9.91
CA LEU A 103 0.67 -14.19 9.16
C LEU A 103 1.43 -13.24 10.06
N VAL A 104 2.18 -12.33 9.42
CA VAL A 104 2.94 -11.29 10.11
C VAL A 104 2.66 -9.99 9.40
N ARG A 105 2.27 -8.98 10.17
CA ARG A 105 2.03 -7.64 9.64
C ARG A 105 3.27 -6.79 9.89
N ILE A 106 3.78 -6.16 8.83
CA ILE A 106 5.06 -5.45 8.89
C ILE A 106 4.86 -4.03 8.43
N GLY A 107 5.26 -3.08 9.28
CA GLY A 107 5.18 -1.66 8.95
C GLY A 107 6.51 -1.17 8.42
N ILE A 108 6.48 -0.47 7.29
CA ILE A 108 7.66 0.00 6.60
C ILE A 108 7.55 1.51 6.43
N ASP A 109 8.65 2.20 6.70
CA ASP A 109 8.77 3.63 6.42
C ASP A 109 9.53 3.80 5.12
N CYS A 110 8.83 4.19 4.08
CA CYS A 110 9.42 4.43 2.77
C CYS A 110 9.15 5.86 2.31
N GLY A 111 9.07 6.80 3.26
CA GLY A 111 8.66 8.16 3.01
C GLY A 111 7.21 8.38 3.43
N PHE A 112 6.48 7.32 3.57
CA PHE A 112 5.16 7.24 4.17
C PHE A 112 5.03 5.85 4.75
N GLU A 113 4.04 5.65 5.59
CA GLU A 113 3.88 4.35 6.23
C GLU A 113 3.17 3.39 5.30
N LEU A 114 3.78 2.24 5.09
CA LEU A 114 3.25 1.19 4.23
C LEU A 114 3.22 -0.10 5.04
N THR A 115 2.14 -0.86 4.93
CA THR A 115 2.00 -2.11 5.66
C THR A 115 2.02 -3.28 4.71
N SER A 116 2.84 -4.28 5.03
CA SER A 116 2.92 -5.53 4.29
C SER A 116 2.41 -6.66 5.15
N LEU A 117 1.71 -7.60 4.54
CA LEU A 117 1.21 -8.78 5.23
C LEU A 117 1.83 -10.00 4.57
N VAL A 118 2.67 -10.72 5.30
CA VAL A 118 3.39 -11.89 4.77
C VAL A 118 3.13 -13.09 5.66
N THR A 119 3.48 -14.27 5.17
CA THR A 119 3.38 -15.46 6.01
C THR A 119 4.51 -15.47 7.03
N ARG A 120 4.26 -16.11 8.16
CA ARG A 120 5.29 -16.25 9.17
C ARG A 120 6.52 -16.96 8.60
N SER A 121 6.29 -17.95 7.75
CA SER A 121 7.35 -18.68 7.10
C SER A 121 8.22 -17.77 6.24
N ALA A 122 7.59 -16.90 5.45
CA ALA A 122 8.35 -15.97 4.60
C ALA A 122 9.14 -14.98 5.43
N SER A 123 8.56 -14.49 6.52
CA SER A 123 9.24 -13.54 7.40
C SER A 123 10.52 -14.16 7.98
N ILE A 124 10.41 -15.40 8.40
CA ILE A 124 11.57 -16.12 8.97
C ILE A 124 12.61 -16.38 7.89
N GLU A 125 12.16 -16.84 6.73
CA GLU A 125 13.06 -17.18 5.64
C GLU A 125 13.87 -15.95 5.18
N LEU A 126 13.23 -14.80 5.14
CA LEU A 126 13.89 -13.55 4.75
C LEU A 126 14.69 -12.95 5.91
N GLY A 127 14.47 -13.43 7.13
CA GLY A 127 15.16 -12.90 8.29
C GLY A 127 14.83 -11.46 8.58
N LEU A 128 13.56 -11.08 8.44
CA LEU A 128 13.15 -9.69 8.60
C LEU A 128 13.15 -9.28 10.06
N THR A 129 13.78 -8.16 10.36
CA THR A 129 13.81 -7.60 11.71
C THR A 129 13.61 -6.10 11.66
N VAL A 130 13.25 -5.53 12.81
CA VAL A 130 13.07 -4.08 12.92
C VAL A 130 14.39 -3.39 12.57
N ASP A 131 14.28 -2.28 11.85
CA ASP A 131 15.37 -1.44 11.37
C ASP A 131 16.09 -2.01 10.15
N ASP A 132 15.65 -3.14 9.63
CA ASP A 132 16.24 -3.67 8.40
C ASP A 132 15.85 -2.80 7.20
N PRO A 133 16.81 -2.50 6.32
CA PRO A 133 16.47 -1.89 5.04
C PRO A 133 15.85 -2.94 4.12
N VAL A 134 14.76 -2.55 3.47
CA VAL A 134 14.05 -3.45 2.57
C VAL A 134 13.58 -2.67 1.36
N THR A 135 13.23 -3.40 0.30
CA THR A 135 12.55 -2.82 -0.85
C THR A 135 11.15 -3.39 -0.89
N ALA A 136 10.17 -2.50 -0.91
CA ALA A 136 8.77 -2.88 -1.05
C ALA A 136 8.39 -2.77 -2.51
N THR A 137 7.79 -3.82 -3.07
CA THR A 137 7.34 -3.81 -4.45
C THR A 137 5.83 -4.04 -4.50
N ILE A 138 5.17 -3.26 -5.37
CA ILE A 138 3.73 -3.34 -5.54
C ILE A 138 3.43 -3.25 -7.03
N LYS A 139 2.67 -4.20 -7.55
CA LYS A 139 2.27 -4.14 -8.96
C LYS A 139 1.34 -2.95 -9.17
N ALA A 140 1.49 -2.28 -10.30
CA ALA A 140 0.62 -1.16 -10.63
C ALA A 140 -0.84 -1.58 -10.64
N SER A 141 -1.14 -2.80 -11.08
CA SER A 141 -2.51 -3.30 -11.15
C SER A 141 -3.08 -3.64 -9.77
N ALA A 142 -2.24 -3.68 -8.73
CA ALA A 142 -2.69 -4.00 -7.39
C ALA A 142 -3.01 -2.75 -6.57
N ILE A 143 -2.80 -1.57 -7.10
CA ILE A 143 -3.12 -0.31 -6.42
C ILE A 143 -4.51 0.11 -6.83
N HIS A 144 -5.35 0.39 -5.84
CA HIS A 144 -6.72 0.84 -6.08
C HIS A 144 -6.80 2.34 -5.87
N LEU A 145 -7.40 3.05 -6.81
CA LEU A 145 -7.56 4.50 -6.72
C LEU A 145 -9.02 4.81 -6.46
N VAL A 146 -9.26 5.66 -5.50
CA VAL A 146 -10.61 6.11 -5.16
C VAL A 146 -10.59 7.63 -5.17
N PRO A 147 -11.57 8.29 -5.83
CA PRO A 147 -11.61 9.75 -5.84
C PRO A 147 -11.68 10.30 -4.42
N ARG A 148 -10.97 11.39 -4.21
CA ARG A 148 -10.89 12.06 -2.92
C ARG A 148 -11.84 13.21 -2.83
#